data_983f9a37d5d26575f9c3a33f3e29165e
#
_entry.id   983f9a37d5d26575f9c3a33f3e29165e
#
_cell.length_a   1.000
_cell.length_b   1.000
_cell.length_c   1.000
_cell.angle_alpha   90.00
_cell.angle_beta   90.00
_cell.angle_gamma   90.00
#
_symmetry.space_group_name_H-M   'P 1'
#
loop_
_entity.id
_entity.type
_entity.pdbx_description
1 polymer ?
#
loop_
_entity_poly.entity_id
_entity_poly.type
_entity_poly.pdbx_seq_one_letter_code
_entity_poly.pdbx_strand_id
1 'polypeptide(L)'
;MRVYVINGVGGSGKDTFVNFCRDYLGESKVINISTIDPIKGIARMCGWNGTKYERDRRFLSDLKDLLTEYNDYPFTWLQQEVKYYQGRDWIDEDAFYFIHCREPEEIQRLKDKYNATTILVRRPGISIESNHADSNVENFNYDIIVTNTGTLEDLRETSKIFCDKEKERS
;
A
#
# COMPACT_ATOMS: atom_id res chain seq x y z
N MET A 1 -8.04 14.75 5.15
CA MET A 1 -7.52 13.39 4.79
C MET A 1 -6.90 13.42 3.41
N ARG A 2 -5.68 12.88 3.27
CA ARG A 2 -5.00 12.68 1.97
C ARG A 2 -4.82 11.19 1.73
N VAL A 3 -5.20 10.70 0.56
CA VAL A 3 -5.12 9.26 0.24
C VAL A 3 -4.09 9.02 -0.84
N TYR A 4 -3.21 8.07 -0.57
CA TYR A 4 -2.15 7.62 -1.48
C TYR A 4 -2.31 6.13 -1.73
N VAL A 5 -2.42 5.72 -2.99
CA VAL A 5 -2.34 4.31 -3.36
C VAL A 5 -0.91 3.99 -3.74
N ILE A 6 -0.25 3.14 -2.95
CA ILE A 6 1.17 2.84 -3.10
C ILE A 6 1.40 1.43 -3.62
N ASN A 7 2.25 1.32 -4.64
CA ASN A 7 2.66 0.06 -5.25
C ASN A 7 4.19 -0.03 -5.38
N GLY A 8 4.67 -1.20 -5.72
CA GLY A 8 6.09 -1.54 -5.92
C GLY A 8 6.32 -3.02 -5.70
N VAL A 9 7.28 -3.58 -6.41
CA VAL A 9 7.65 -5.00 -6.27
C VAL A 9 8.10 -5.34 -4.86
N GLY A 10 8.12 -6.63 -4.52
CA GLY A 10 8.64 -7.10 -3.24
C GLY A 10 10.07 -6.60 -3.03
N GLY A 11 10.37 -6.00 -1.87
CA GLY A 11 11.71 -5.46 -1.57
C GLY A 11 12.02 -4.09 -2.17
N SER A 12 11.11 -3.43 -2.90
CA SER A 12 11.32 -2.09 -3.45
C SER A 12 11.54 -1.00 -2.41
N GLY A 13 11.15 -1.24 -1.15
CA GLY A 13 11.25 -0.27 -0.05
C GLY A 13 9.97 0.52 0.23
N LYS A 14 8.82 0.15 -0.36
CA LYS A 14 7.55 0.87 -0.14
C LYS A 14 7.12 0.92 1.33
N ASP A 15 7.25 -0.21 2.06
CA ASP A 15 6.91 -0.25 3.49
C ASP A 15 7.85 0.65 4.31
N THR A 16 9.15 0.65 3.96
CA THR A 16 10.16 1.52 4.57
C THR A 16 9.88 3.00 4.29
N PHE A 17 9.48 3.34 3.06
CA PHE A 17 9.09 4.69 2.69
C PHE A 17 7.91 5.19 3.54
N VAL A 18 6.85 4.39 3.68
CA VAL A 18 5.69 4.75 4.52
C VAL A 18 6.07 4.87 5.99
N ASN A 19 6.93 3.99 6.50
CA ASN A 19 7.41 4.07 7.87
C ASN A 19 8.23 5.35 8.11
N PHE A 20 9.07 5.77 7.17
CA PHE A 20 9.78 7.05 7.27
C PHE A 20 8.84 8.26 7.20
N CYS A 21 7.77 8.20 6.41
CA CYS A 21 6.72 9.22 6.46
C CYS A 21 6.08 9.30 7.85
N ARG A 22 5.81 8.13 8.47
CA ARG A 22 5.25 8.05 9.82
C ARG A 22 6.22 8.59 10.88
N ASP A 23 7.49 8.22 10.82
CA ASP A 23 8.54 8.73 11.72
C ASP A 23 8.64 10.25 11.65
N TYR A 24 8.46 10.83 10.44
CA TYR A 24 8.57 12.26 10.21
C TYR A 24 7.30 13.04 10.60
N LEU A 25 6.12 12.53 10.26
CA LEU A 25 4.84 13.20 10.49
C LEU A 25 4.27 12.95 11.89
N GLY A 26 4.54 11.79 12.47
CA GLY A 26 3.94 11.28 13.71
C GLY A 26 2.90 10.19 13.46
N GLU A 27 2.67 9.36 14.48
CA GLU A 27 1.78 8.18 14.42
C GLU A 27 0.32 8.55 14.10
N SER A 28 -0.18 9.67 14.63
CA SER A 28 -1.56 10.14 14.40
C SER A 28 -1.80 10.63 12.96
N LYS A 29 -0.73 10.88 12.21
CA LYS A 29 -0.78 11.46 10.87
C LYS A 29 -0.57 10.46 9.74
N VAL A 30 -0.27 9.21 10.02
CA VAL A 30 -0.02 8.21 8.97
C VAL A 30 -0.75 6.91 9.25
N ILE A 31 -1.74 6.62 8.43
CA ILE A 31 -2.47 5.37 8.40
C ILE A 31 -1.93 4.51 7.26
N ASN A 32 -1.57 3.28 7.57
CA ASN A 32 -1.00 2.32 6.62
C ASN A 32 -1.88 1.07 6.55
N ILE A 33 -2.52 0.85 5.41
CA ILE A 33 -3.50 -0.21 5.18
C ILE A 33 -3.14 -0.96 3.89
N SER A 34 -3.43 -2.25 3.84
CA SER A 34 -3.24 -3.03 2.61
C SER A 34 -4.49 -3.80 2.23
N THR A 35 -4.80 -3.86 0.94
CA THR A 35 -5.93 -4.66 0.41
C THR A 35 -5.78 -6.16 0.70
N ILE A 36 -4.56 -6.63 1.05
CA ILE A 36 -4.29 -8.02 1.42
C ILE A 36 -4.47 -8.28 2.94
N ASP A 37 -4.63 -7.25 3.77
CA ASP A 37 -4.68 -7.45 5.23
C ASP A 37 -5.87 -8.29 5.71
N PRO A 38 -7.11 -8.12 5.21
CA PRO A 38 -8.22 -8.99 5.58
C PRO A 38 -8.00 -10.43 5.14
N ILE A 39 -7.35 -10.64 4.00
CA ILE A 39 -7.00 -11.97 3.48
C ILE A 39 -5.99 -12.66 4.38
N LYS A 40 -4.96 -11.93 4.83
CA LYS A 40 -3.99 -12.45 5.82
C LYS A 40 -4.68 -12.82 7.14
N GLY A 41 -5.69 -12.05 7.56
CA GLY A 41 -6.50 -12.36 8.74
C GLY A 41 -7.17 -13.73 8.61
N ILE A 42 -7.89 -13.96 7.51
CA ILE A 42 -8.56 -15.24 7.22
C ILE A 42 -7.54 -16.36 7.06
N ALA A 43 -6.43 -16.12 6.35
CA ALA A 43 -5.38 -17.13 6.15
C ALA A 43 -4.78 -17.59 7.49
N ARG A 44 -4.59 -16.69 8.46
CA ARG A 44 -4.13 -17.05 9.81
C ARG A 44 -5.13 -17.95 10.53
N MET A 45 -6.43 -17.72 10.37
CA MET A 45 -7.48 -18.60 10.90
C MET A 45 -7.43 -20.00 10.26
N CYS A 46 -6.94 -20.10 9.01
CA CYS A 46 -6.69 -21.38 8.32
C CYS A 46 -5.31 -22.00 8.64
N GLY A 47 -4.54 -21.42 9.57
CA GLY A 47 -3.25 -21.96 10.00
C GLY A 47 -2.02 -21.40 9.28
N TRP A 48 -2.17 -20.38 8.43
CA TRP A 48 -1.01 -19.68 7.86
C TRP A 48 -0.24 -18.91 8.95
N ASN A 49 1.05 -19.16 9.06
CA ASN A 49 1.92 -18.64 10.12
C ASN A 49 2.75 -17.40 9.71
N GLY A 50 2.47 -16.80 8.54
CA GLY A 50 3.19 -15.62 8.07
C GLY A 50 4.37 -15.93 7.14
N THR A 51 4.63 -17.19 6.83
CA THR A 51 5.67 -17.58 5.87
C THR A 51 5.35 -17.09 4.46
N LYS A 52 6.42 -16.92 3.64
CA LYS A 52 6.33 -16.36 2.28
C LYS A 52 6.82 -17.37 1.23
N TYR A 53 6.65 -18.68 1.51
CA TYR A 53 6.93 -19.71 0.52
C TYR A 53 5.99 -19.56 -0.68
N GLU A 54 6.36 -20.12 -1.81
CA GLU A 54 5.57 -20.06 -3.04
C GLU A 54 4.13 -20.54 -2.84
N ARG A 55 3.95 -21.67 -2.15
CA ARG A 55 2.62 -22.19 -1.80
C ARG A 55 1.78 -21.20 -0.97
N ASP A 56 2.43 -20.45 -0.06
CA ASP A 56 1.73 -19.50 0.82
C ASP A 56 1.32 -18.25 0.04
N ARG A 57 2.18 -17.79 -0.85
CA ARG A 57 1.87 -16.67 -1.78
C ARG A 57 0.71 -17.05 -2.70
N ARG A 58 0.73 -18.27 -3.26
CA ARG A 58 -0.36 -18.79 -4.07
C ARG A 58 -1.66 -18.89 -3.26
N PHE A 59 -1.62 -19.47 -2.07
CA PHE A 59 -2.78 -19.55 -1.18
C PHE A 59 -3.40 -18.18 -0.90
N LEU A 60 -2.59 -17.17 -0.58
CA LEU A 60 -3.09 -15.81 -0.33
C LEU A 60 -3.68 -15.17 -1.60
N SER A 61 -3.09 -15.42 -2.77
CA SER A 61 -3.60 -14.94 -4.05
C SER A 61 -4.95 -15.58 -4.37
N ASP A 62 -5.02 -16.91 -4.35
CA ASP A 62 -6.23 -17.68 -4.67
C ASP A 62 -7.39 -17.30 -3.70
N LEU A 63 -7.07 -17.12 -2.41
CA LEU A 63 -8.04 -16.68 -1.41
C LEU A 63 -8.53 -15.25 -1.65
N LYS A 64 -7.63 -14.34 -2.05
CA LYS A 64 -8.02 -12.96 -2.42
C LYS A 64 -8.95 -12.97 -3.62
N ASP A 65 -8.59 -13.70 -4.67
CA ASP A 65 -9.37 -13.78 -5.90
C ASP A 65 -10.77 -14.35 -5.62
N LEU A 66 -10.85 -15.43 -4.86
CA LEU A 66 -12.12 -16.04 -4.46
C LEU A 66 -13.02 -15.07 -3.69
N LEU A 67 -12.47 -14.34 -2.74
CA LEU A 67 -13.24 -13.40 -1.91
C LEU A 67 -13.58 -12.11 -2.67
N THR A 68 -12.78 -11.75 -3.64
CA THR A 68 -13.08 -10.63 -4.56
C THR A 68 -14.24 -10.99 -5.47
N GLU A 69 -14.20 -12.19 -6.08
CA GLU A 69 -15.28 -12.70 -6.94
C GLU A 69 -16.59 -12.88 -6.16
N TYR A 70 -16.52 -13.42 -4.95
CA TYR A 70 -17.72 -13.72 -4.15
C TYR A 70 -18.50 -12.47 -3.74
N ASN A 71 -17.84 -11.46 -3.23
CA ASN A 71 -18.53 -10.26 -2.70
C ASN A 71 -17.66 -9.01 -2.60
N ASP A 72 -16.55 -8.94 -3.34
CA ASP A 72 -15.62 -7.81 -3.32
C ASP A 72 -15.09 -7.49 -1.91
N TYR A 73 -14.88 -8.54 -1.12
CA TYR A 73 -14.55 -8.43 0.29
C TYR A 73 -13.32 -7.57 0.59
N PRO A 74 -12.16 -7.70 -0.13
CA PRO A 74 -10.99 -6.87 0.15
C PRO A 74 -11.26 -5.38 0.03
N PHE A 75 -12.03 -4.97 -0.98
CA PHE A 75 -12.37 -3.57 -1.19
C PHE A 75 -13.40 -3.05 -0.19
N THR A 76 -14.42 -3.85 0.10
CA THR A 76 -15.47 -3.51 1.09
C THR A 76 -14.86 -3.36 2.49
N TRP A 77 -13.98 -4.28 2.88
CA TRP A 77 -13.26 -4.21 4.14
C TRP A 77 -12.39 -2.95 4.22
N LEU A 78 -11.64 -2.64 3.14
CA LEU A 78 -10.81 -1.43 3.09
C LEU A 78 -11.63 -0.16 3.31
N GLN A 79 -12.82 -0.06 2.71
CA GLN A 79 -13.70 1.08 2.92
C GLN A 79 -14.13 1.21 4.39
N GLN A 80 -14.41 0.10 5.04
CA GLN A 80 -14.75 0.08 6.48
C GLN A 80 -13.58 0.52 7.34
N GLU A 81 -12.34 0.07 7.02
CA GLU A 81 -11.13 0.48 7.72
C GLU A 81 -10.85 1.98 7.55
N VAL A 82 -10.92 2.51 6.33
CA VAL A 82 -10.76 3.96 6.11
C VAL A 82 -11.78 4.75 6.93
N LYS A 83 -13.05 4.34 6.92
CA LYS A 83 -14.11 4.98 7.70
C LYS A 83 -13.87 4.86 9.20
N TYR A 84 -13.36 3.71 9.65
CA TYR A 84 -13.03 3.47 11.06
C TYR A 84 -11.98 4.48 11.54
N TYR A 85 -10.88 4.65 10.80
CA TYR A 85 -9.83 5.60 11.17
C TYR A 85 -10.30 7.06 11.09
N GLN A 86 -11.11 7.42 10.11
CA GLN A 86 -11.68 8.77 9.98
C GLN A 86 -12.56 9.18 11.18
N GLY A 87 -13.16 8.22 11.87
CA GLY A 87 -14.01 8.45 13.04
C GLY A 87 -13.26 8.46 14.38
N ARG A 88 -11.91 8.49 14.37
CA ARG A 88 -11.11 8.42 15.60
C ARG A 88 -10.53 9.76 16.00
N ASP A 89 -10.78 10.16 17.24
CA ASP A 89 -10.30 11.45 17.81
C ASP A 89 -8.77 11.53 17.89
N TRP A 90 -8.07 10.38 17.86
CA TRP A 90 -6.60 10.32 17.89
C TRP A 90 -5.95 10.33 16.51
N ILE A 91 -6.75 10.35 15.42
CA ILE A 91 -6.26 10.53 14.05
C ILE A 91 -6.46 11.96 13.62
N ASP A 92 -5.41 12.58 13.10
CA ASP A 92 -5.47 13.96 12.61
C ASP A 92 -6.38 14.06 11.37
N GLU A 93 -7.12 15.15 11.26
CA GLU A 93 -8.03 15.39 10.13
C GLU A 93 -7.29 15.45 8.78
N ASP A 94 -6.02 15.88 8.80
CA ASP A 94 -5.14 15.95 7.63
C ASP A 94 -4.22 14.73 7.46
N ALA A 95 -4.53 13.61 8.13
CA ALA A 95 -3.75 12.39 8.07
C ALA A 95 -3.56 11.86 6.63
N PHE A 96 -2.39 11.24 6.41
CA PHE A 96 -2.00 10.57 5.18
C PHE A 96 -2.38 9.10 5.26
N TYR A 97 -3.25 8.66 4.37
CA TYR A 97 -3.67 7.27 4.26
C TYR A 97 -2.91 6.60 3.12
N PHE A 98 -1.98 5.74 3.43
CA PHE A 98 -1.27 4.90 2.45
C PHE A 98 -2.00 3.57 2.31
N ILE A 99 -2.50 3.32 1.11
CA ILE A 99 -3.21 2.09 0.75
C ILE A 99 -2.32 1.28 -0.18
N HIS A 100 -1.81 0.15 0.32
CA HIS A 100 -1.02 -0.77 -0.50
C HIS A 100 -1.94 -1.58 -1.41
N CYS A 101 -1.76 -1.41 -2.72
CA CYS A 101 -2.52 -2.12 -3.74
C CYS A 101 -1.61 -2.46 -4.93
N ARG A 102 -1.80 -3.63 -5.55
CA ARG A 102 -0.94 -4.12 -6.63
C ARG A 102 -1.63 -4.16 -7.99
N GLU A 103 -2.90 -4.52 -8.04
CA GLU A 103 -3.62 -4.72 -9.28
C GLU A 103 -4.04 -3.39 -9.91
N PRO A 104 -3.72 -3.14 -11.19
CA PRO A 104 -4.01 -1.87 -11.87
C PRO A 104 -5.48 -1.45 -11.79
N GLU A 105 -6.41 -2.39 -11.95
CA GLU A 105 -7.84 -2.12 -11.88
C GLU A 105 -8.28 -1.69 -10.47
N GLU A 106 -7.73 -2.35 -9.43
CA GLU A 106 -8.00 -1.97 -8.04
C GLU A 106 -7.39 -0.60 -7.72
N ILE A 107 -6.17 -0.30 -8.22
CA ILE A 107 -5.51 1.01 -8.07
C ILE A 107 -6.39 2.10 -8.68
N GLN A 108 -6.88 1.91 -9.92
CA GLN A 108 -7.76 2.87 -10.57
C GLN A 108 -9.05 3.09 -9.77
N ARG A 109 -9.64 2.02 -9.29
CA ARG A 109 -10.86 2.04 -8.49
C ARG A 109 -10.69 2.83 -7.17
N LEU A 110 -9.54 2.66 -6.51
CA LEU A 110 -9.18 3.42 -5.30
C LEU A 110 -8.89 4.89 -5.62
N LYS A 111 -8.19 5.15 -6.72
CA LYS A 111 -7.92 6.50 -7.21
C LYS A 111 -9.21 7.28 -7.42
N ASP A 112 -10.17 6.68 -8.13
CA ASP A 112 -11.46 7.31 -8.44
C ASP A 112 -12.31 7.53 -7.19
N LYS A 113 -12.32 6.53 -6.29
CA LYS A 113 -13.16 6.60 -5.08
C LYS A 113 -12.70 7.65 -4.09
N TYR A 114 -11.40 7.78 -3.88
CA TYR A 114 -10.83 8.64 -2.84
C TYR A 114 -10.15 9.89 -3.40
N ASN A 115 -10.20 10.12 -4.72
CA ASN A 115 -9.38 11.13 -5.38
C ASN A 115 -7.90 10.99 -4.97
N ALA A 116 -7.42 9.75 -4.97
CA ALA A 116 -6.13 9.39 -4.41
C ALA A 116 -4.99 9.71 -5.39
N THR A 117 -3.83 10.09 -4.83
CA THR A 117 -2.57 10.16 -5.57
C THR A 117 -1.92 8.78 -5.61
N THR A 118 -1.50 8.32 -6.78
CA THR A 118 -0.88 7.01 -6.96
C THR A 118 0.64 7.10 -6.93
N ILE A 119 1.29 6.19 -6.18
CA ILE A 119 2.74 6.19 -5.96
C ILE A 119 3.32 4.84 -6.36
N LEU A 120 4.35 4.85 -7.20
CA LEU A 120 5.21 3.69 -7.45
C LEU A 120 6.54 3.86 -6.71
N VAL A 121 6.89 2.90 -5.86
CA VAL A 121 8.24 2.81 -5.29
C VAL A 121 9.04 1.81 -6.11
N ARG A 122 10.00 2.31 -6.88
CA ARG A 122 10.85 1.53 -7.80
C ARG A 122 12.26 1.41 -7.23
N ARG A 123 12.79 0.19 -7.19
CA ARG A 123 14.19 -0.06 -6.84
C ARG A 123 14.88 -0.82 -7.99
N PRO A 124 15.80 -0.18 -8.73
CA PRO A 124 16.56 -0.85 -9.78
C PRO A 124 17.36 -2.04 -9.23
N GLY A 125 17.51 -3.09 -10.04
CA GLY A 125 18.31 -4.27 -9.68
C GLY A 125 17.57 -5.32 -8.85
N ILE A 126 16.30 -5.10 -8.47
CA ILE A 126 15.46 -6.17 -7.95
C ILE A 126 14.86 -6.91 -9.14
N SER A 127 15.12 -8.21 -9.24
CA SER A 127 14.43 -9.06 -10.20
C SER A 127 12.95 -9.10 -9.85
N ILE A 128 12.09 -8.88 -10.84
CA ILE A 128 10.67 -9.18 -10.73
C ILE A 128 10.61 -10.70 -10.56
N GLU A 129 10.47 -11.15 -9.31
CA GLU A 129 10.19 -12.56 -9.06
C GLU A 129 8.95 -12.90 -9.86
N SER A 130 8.90 -14.11 -10.41
CA SER A 130 7.87 -14.66 -11.31
C SER A 130 6.47 -14.78 -10.65
N ASN A 131 6.13 -13.82 -9.81
CA ASN A 131 4.88 -13.73 -9.08
C ASN A 131 3.91 -12.88 -9.92
N HIS A 132 2.77 -13.44 -10.30
CA HIS A 132 1.75 -12.76 -11.11
C HIS A 132 1.41 -11.35 -10.59
N ALA A 133 1.39 -11.17 -9.27
CA ALA A 133 1.12 -9.88 -8.63
C ALA A 133 2.24 -8.82 -8.83
N ASP A 134 3.49 -9.22 -9.08
CA ASP A 134 4.61 -8.30 -9.32
C ASP A 134 4.78 -8.00 -10.82
N SER A 135 4.25 -8.82 -11.72
CA SER A 135 4.36 -8.63 -13.18
C SER A 135 3.59 -7.40 -13.69
N ASN A 136 2.52 -7.00 -12.99
CA ASN A 136 1.65 -5.90 -13.38
C ASN A 136 2.00 -4.56 -12.73
N VAL A 137 3.01 -4.53 -11.85
CA VAL A 137 3.37 -3.31 -11.09
C VAL A 137 3.68 -2.12 -11.98
N GLU A 138 4.32 -2.33 -13.14
CA GLU A 138 4.67 -1.26 -14.09
C GLU A 138 3.54 -0.95 -15.09
N ASN A 139 2.44 -1.68 -15.08
CA ASN A 139 1.33 -1.55 -16.04
C ASN A 139 0.30 -0.48 -15.65
N PHE A 140 0.65 0.43 -14.76
CA PHE A 140 -0.21 1.53 -14.35
C PHE A 140 0.51 2.87 -14.50
N ASN A 141 -0.23 3.93 -14.86
CA ASN A 141 0.33 5.28 -14.97
C ASN A 141 0.24 6.00 -13.61
N TYR A 142 1.34 5.93 -12.84
CA TYR A 142 1.42 6.53 -11.51
C TYR A 142 1.64 8.03 -11.55
N ASP A 143 1.01 8.75 -10.61
CA ASP A 143 1.18 10.19 -10.46
C ASP A 143 2.56 10.56 -9.91
N ILE A 144 3.14 9.69 -9.05
CA ILE A 144 4.46 9.89 -8.43
C ILE A 144 5.28 8.62 -8.55
N ILE A 145 6.55 8.76 -8.93
CA ILE A 145 7.52 7.66 -8.92
C ILE A 145 8.62 8.00 -7.92
N VAL A 146 8.76 7.17 -6.89
CA VAL A 146 9.84 7.22 -5.91
C VAL A 146 10.90 6.22 -6.31
N THR A 147 12.08 6.70 -6.73
CA THR A 147 13.19 5.84 -7.13
C THR A 147 14.13 5.61 -5.94
N ASN A 148 14.17 4.37 -5.45
CA ASN A 148 15.01 3.94 -4.33
C ASN A 148 16.31 3.33 -4.84
N THR A 149 17.30 4.17 -5.17
CA THR A 149 18.61 3.75 -5.71
C THR A 149 19.74 3.88 -4.71
N GLY A 150 19.49 4.54 -3.58
CA GLY A 150 20.50 4.91 -2.60
C GLY A 150 20.46 4.07 -1.32
N THR A 151 20.93 4.68 -0.28
CA THR A 151 20.96 4.16 1.09
C THR A 151 19.57 4.29 1.76
N LEU A 152 19.43 3.73 2.96
CA LEU A 152 18.23 3.96 3.77
C LEU A 152 18.05 5.44 4.14
N GLU A 153 19.16 6.17 4.33
CA GLU A 153 19.11 7.60 4.64
C GLU A 153 18.61 8.42 3.44
N ASP A 154 19.02 8.07 2.22
CA ASP A 154 18.49 8.71 1.01
C ASP A 154 16.98 8.48 0.86
N LEU A 155 16.48 7.29 1.19
CA LEU A 155 15.05 7.00 1.18
C LEU A 155 14.31 7.77 2.28
N ARG A 156 14.92 7.94 3.46
CA ARG A 156 14.39 8.75 4.55
C ARG A 156 14.24 10.21 4.15
N GLU A 157 15.26 10.79 3.53
CA GLU A 157 15.21 12.17 3.06
C GLU A 157 14.18 12.35 1.93
N THR A 158 14.09 11.38 1.02
CA THR A 158 13.05 11.35 -0.03
C THR A 158 11.65 11.33 0.57
N SER A 159 11.43 10.55 1.63
CA SER A 159 10.14 10.48 2.34
C SER A 159 9.77 11.79 3.00
N LYS A 160 10.75 12.47 3.60
CA LYS A 160 10.57 13.80 4.21
C LYS A 160 10.20 14.86 3.16
N ILE A 161 10.96 14.93 2.05
CA ILE A 161 10.68 15.85 0.94
C ILE A 161 9.27 15.60 0.37
N PHE A 162 8.87 14.34 0.22
CA PHE A 162 7.52 13.98 -0.19
C PHE A 162 6.47 14.55 0.79
N CYS A 163 6.64 14.31 2.08
CA CYS A 163 5.70 14.79 3.09
C CYS A 163 5.56 16.31 3.11
N ASP A 164 6.66 17.05 2.97
CA ASP A 164 6.64 18.51 2.94
C ASP A 164 5.91 19.04 1.71
N LYS A 165 6.20 18.51 0.52
CA LYS A 165 5.49 18.86 -0.72
C LYS A 165 3.98 18.59 -0.63
N GLU A 166 3.60 17.48 -0.05
CA GLU A 166 2.19 17.12 0.07
C GLU A 166 1.46 17.96 1.14
N LYS A 167 2.14 18.47 2.16
CA LYS A 167 1.56 19.46 3.08
C LYS A 167 1.28 20.79 2.39
N GLU A 168 2.17 21.25 1.51
CA GLU A 168 2.03 22.52 0.78
C GLU A 168 0.90 22.50 -0.27
N ARG A 169 0.46 21.33 -0.72
CA ARG A 169 -0.65 21.17 -1.68
C ARG A 169 -2.05 21.37 -1.07
N SER A 170 -2.15 21.79 0.14
CA SER A 170 -3.41 21.95 0.90
C SER A 170 -4.11 23.26 0.60
#